data_b30609209661651b6f5be37b92c399e6
#
_entry.id   b30609209661651b6f5be37b92c399e6
#
_cell.length_a   1.000
_cell.length_b   1.000
_cell.length_c   1.000
_cell.angle_alpha   90.00
_cell.angle_beta   90.00
_cell.angle_gamma   90.00
#
_symmetry.space_group_name_H-M   'P 1'
#
loop_
_entity.id
_entity.type
_entity.pdbx_description
1 polymer ?
#
loop_
_entity_poly.entity_id
_entity_poly.type
_entity_poly.pdbx_seq_one_letter_code
_entity_poly.pdbx_strand_id
1 'polypeptide(L)'
;MAPTSPLLSVLRAAQVARVLAASTIGRIPLGAAPVALLLYARESLSIAAAGLLVGVYTAGLAIGGPVLARVADRFRQPPVMLLGAAVSTAGFVVLAQGVPLWSALIAVLLAGLGAPPFEAGLRVLWRDLLDEDRVPTAYTLDIAVQELIFIFGPLVAGAAVGLGGGVAGVYVTAGLQLLGTLWFVSTPAVRHWRGEHAERHWAGALRSGQLRLLLVAVILVGAGVGSLPVAVIDYAEWAGDRSWSSWILAAQAGGAFAGGLANIRFKVDGRRLPLLAALLGLGYLPLLLTPSSPVLMVLLAILCGICLPPFLAATFMTVDRIAPPGTAAEAFAWVATAFSVGAAAGAAVDGVILDATSAVRAGFVLSPAVILLAVPWVRPVARRAGTR
;
A
#
# COMPACT_ATOMS: atom_id res chain seq x y z
N MET A 1 -23.87 22.62 20.26
CA MET A 1 -22.98 21.46 20.14
C MET A 1 -21.82 21.82 19.24
N ALA A 2 -20.58 21.73 19.72
CA ALA A 2 -19.41 21.97 18.88
C ALA A 2 -19.43 20.98 17.70
N PRO A 3 -19.11 21.40 16.46
CA PRO A 3 -19.07 20.49 15.32
C PRO A 3 -18.02 19.42 15.60
N THR A 4 -18.49 18.18 15.76
CA THR A 4 -17.56 17.04 15.90
C THR A 4 -16.69 16.96 14.65
N SER A 5 -15.36 16.82 14.84
CA SER A 5 -14.47 16.70 13.67
C SER A 5 -14.93 15.54 12.78
N PRO A 6 -14.83 15.66 11.45
CA PRO A 6 -15.25 14.60 10.51
C PRO A 6 -14.64 13.23 10.84
N LEU A 7 -13.38 13.20 11.29
CA LEU A 7 -12.70 11.99 11.75
C LEU A 7 -13.37 11.34 12.95
N LEU A 8 -13.71 12.14 13.97
CA LEU A 8 -14.38 11.63 15.16
C LEU A 8 -15.78 11.10 14.83
N SER A 9 -16.47 11.71 13.85
CA SER A 9 -17.78 11.23 13.40
C SER A 9 -17.67 9.84 12.73
N VAL A 10 -16.62 9.58 11.97
CA VAL A 10 -16.34 8.29 11.35
C VAL A 10 -15.95 7.25 12.41
N LEU A 11 -15.01 7.57 13.31
CA LEU A 11 -14.55 6.65 14.34
C LEU A 11 -15.64 6.28 15.36
N ARG A 12 -16.61 7.17 15.59
CA ARG A 12 -17.76 6.92 16.49
C ARG A 12 -18.89 6.12 15.82
N ALA A 13 -18.86 5.96 14.50
CA ALA A 13 -19.84 5.12 13.82
C ALA A 13 -19.71 3.66 14.31
N ALA A 14 -20.85 2.99 14.39
CA ALA A 14 -20.91 1.64 14.96
C ALA A 14 -19.93 0.70 14.26
N GLN A 15 -19.11 0.01 15.04
CA GLN A 15 -18.10 -0.98 14.61
C GLN A 15 -16.90 -0.44 13.80
N VAL A 16 -16.90 0.79 13.28
CA VAL A 16 -15.80 1.34 12.46
C VAL A 16 -14.47 1.26 13.19
N ALA A 17 -14.37 1.78 14.41
CA ALA A 17 -13.12 1.74 15.18
C ALA A 17 -12.61 0.31 15.41
N ARG A 18 -13.53 -0.64 15.69
CA ARG A 18 -13.18 -2.04 15.93
C ARG A 18 -12.65 -2.74 14.67
N VAL A 19 -13.33 -2.56 13.54
CA VAL A 19 -12.92 -3.17 12.26
C VAL A 19 -11.60 -2.55 11.78
N LEU A 20 -11.45 -1.22 11.91
CA LEU A 20 -10.23 -0.51 11.55
C LEU A 20 -9.04 -0.99 12.41
N ALA A 21 -9.20 -1.06 13.73
CA ALA A 21 -8.14 -1.51 14.64
C ALA A 21 -7.71 -2.96 14.34
N ALA A 22 -8.67 -3.86 14.13
CA ALA A 22 -8.39 -5.26 13.79
C ALA A 22 -7.66 -5.38 12.44
N SER A 23 -8.10 -4.63 11.43
CA SER A 23 -7.43 -4.53 10.12
C SER A 23 -6.02 -3.97 10.26
N THR A 24 -5.83 -2.92 11.06
CA THR A 24 -4.51 -2.29 11.28
C THR A 24 -3.52 -3.29 11.85
N ILE A 25 -3.88 -4.02 12.90
CA ILE A 25 -3.01 -5.05 13.49
C ILE A 25 -2.66 -6.14 12.47
N GLY A 26 -3.64 -6.62 11.71
CA GLY A 26 -3.42 -7.63 10.67
C GLY A 26 -2.58 -7.13 9.49
N ARG A 27 -2.49 -5.82 9.28
CA ARG A 27 -1.72 -5.17 8.22
C ARG A 27 -0.30 -4.77 8.64
N ILE A 28 0.02 -4.71 9.95
CA ILE A 28 1.40 -4.43 10.41
C ILE A 28 2.44 -5.30 9.67
N PRO A 29 2.19 -6.59 9.39
CA PRO A 29 3.07 -7.43 8.59
C PRO A 29 3.43 -6.88 7.19
N LEU A 30 2.62 -6.02 6.58
CA LEU A 30 2.98 -5.39 5.29
C LEU A 30 4.27 -4.57 5.39
N GLY A 31 4.47 -3.89 6.52
CA GLY A 31 5.71 -3.15 6.78
C GLY A 31 6.76 -3.99 7.53
N ALA A 32 6.34 -4.93 8.37
CA ALA A 32 7.23 -5.72 9.22
C ALA A 32 7.90 -6.90 8.48
N ALA A 33 7.15 -7.62 7.64
CA ALA A 33 7.64 -8.85 7.02
C ALA A 33 8.88 -8.67 6.16
N PRO A 34 8.99 -7.67 5.26
CA PRO A 34 10.19 -7.48 4.46
C PRO A 34 11.44 -7.31 5.33
N VAL A 35 11.32 -6.56 6.42
CA VAL A 35 12.44 -6.32 7.36
C VAL A 35 12.74 -7.57 8.17
N ALA A 36 11.73 -8.24 8.72
CA ALA A 36 11.90 -9.47 9.48
C ALA A 36 12.55 -10.58 8.63
N LEU A 37 12.11 -10.75 7.37
CA LEU A 37 12.68 -11.72 6.43
C LEU A 37 14.13 -11.39 6.09
N LEU A 38 14.44 -10.11 5.85
CA LEU A 38 15.80 -9.66 5.55
C LEU A 38 16.72 -9.93 6.73
N LEU A 39 16.33 -9.55 7.95
CA LEU A 39 17.14 -9.72 9.16
C LEU A 39 17.31 -11.21 9.50
N TYR A 40 16.23 -12.01 9.42
CA TYR A 40 16.28 -13.47 9.58
C TYR A 40 17.26 -14.11 8.60
N ALA A 41 17.15 -13.80 7.33
CA ALA A 41 17.99 -14.39 6.30
C ALA A 41 19.48 -14.00 6.46
N ARG A 42 19.75 -12.77 6.92
CA ARG A 42 21.12 -12.26 7.14
C ARG A 42 21.89 -12.96 8.27
N GLU A 43 21.21 -13.69 9.13
CA GLU A 43 21.88 -14.50 10.16
C GLU A 43 22.69 -15.66 9.58
N SER A 44 22.27 -16.20 8.41
CA SER A 44 22.87 -17.41 7.84
C SER A 44 23.06 -17.42 6.31
N LEU A 45 22.44 -16.45 5.59
CA LEU A 45 22.43 -16.42 4.14
C LEU A 45 23.15 -15.16 3.60
N SER A 46 23.51 -15.23 2.31
CA SER A 46 24.03 -14.07 1.58
C SER A 46 22.96 -12.97 1.42
N ILE A 47 23.40 -11.73 1.18
CA ILE A 47 22.50 -10.60 0.93
C ILE A 47 21.61 -10.83 -0.31
N ALA A 48 22.15 -11.50 -1.33
CA ALA A 48 21.40 -11.86 -2.55
C ALA A 48 20.26 -12.85 -2.22
N ALA A 49 20.52 -13.89 -1.41
CA ALA A 49 19.52 -14.85 -0.99
C ALA A 49 18.45 -14.19 -0.07
N ALA A 50 18.86 -13.27 0.80
CA ALA A 50 17.93 -12.49 1.63
C ALA A 50 17.01 -11.60 0.77
N GLY A 51 17.57 -10.91 -0.21
CA GLY A 51 16.78 -10.13 -1.19
C GLY A 51 15.83 -10.99 -2.00
N LEU A 52 16.26 -12.20 -2.39
CA LEU A 52 15.42 -13.16 -3.13
C LEU A 52 14.21 -13.62 -2.28
N LEU A 53 14.41 -13.91 -1.00
CA LEU A 53 13.31 -14.28 -0.08
C LEU A 53 12.27 -13.15 0.02
N VAL A 54 12.71 -11.91 0.21
CA VAL A 54 11.81 -10.74 0.25
C VAL A 54 11.09 -10.54 -1.08
N GLY A 55 11.80 -10.70 -2.20
CA GLY A 55 11.22 -10.58 -3.55
C GLY A 55 10.15 -11.63 -3.82
N VAL A 56 10.40 -12.89 -3.47
CA VAL A 56 9.44 -14.00 -3.63
C VAL A 56 8.22 -13.82 -2.72
N TYR A 57 8.41 -13.37 -1.47
CA TYR A 57 7.30 -13.01 -0.58
C TYR A 57 6.43 -11.91 -1.18
N THR A 58 7.05 -10.84 -1.69
CA THR A 58 6.35 -9.71 -2.32
C THR A 58 5.59 -10.13 -3.59
N ALA A 59 6.19 -11.00 -4.41
CA ALA A 59 5.51 -11.59 -5.55
C ALA A 59 4.29 -12.42 -5.12
N GLY A 60 4.42 -13.18 -4.03
CA GLY A 60 3.31 -13.90 -3.41
C GLY A 60 2.16 -12.96 -3.00
N LEU A 61 2.47 -11.83 -2.35
CA LEU A 61 1.49 -10.80 -1.98
C LEU A 61 0.76 -10.23 -3.22
N ALA A 62 1.52 -9.90 -4.27
CA ALA A 62 0.99 -9.31 -5.49
C ALA A 62 0.00 -10.22 -6.22
N ILE A 63 0.22 -11.54 -6.15
CA ILE A 63 -0.66 -12.55 -6.76
C ILE A 63 -1.80 -12.92 -5.79
N GLY A 64 -1.46 -13.19 -4.53
CA GLY A 64 -2.40 -13.67 -3.52
C GLY A 64 -3.50 -12.67 -3.18
N GLY A 65 -3.17 -11.40 -3.08
CA GLY A 65 -4.12 -10.34 -2.75
C GLY A 65 -5.36 -10.32 -3.66
N PRO A 66 -5.21 -10.15 -4.99
CA PRO A 66 -6.35 -10.16 -5.91
C PRO A 66 -7.09 -11.51 -5.96
N VAL A 67 -6.36 -12.63 -5.85
CA VAL A 67 -6.97 -13.98 -5.87
C VAL A 67 -7.85 -14.18 -4.63
N LEU A 68 -7.32 -13.92 -3.43
CA LEU A 68 -8.08 -14.07 -2.19
C LEU A 68 -9.25 -13.08 -2.11
N ALA A 69 -9.04 -11.82 -2.54
CA ALA A 69 -10.11 -10.82 -2.60
C ALA A 69 -11.24 -11.26 -3.54
N ARG A 70 -10.90 -11.80 -4.73
CA ARG A 70 -11.88 -12.34 -5.67
C ARG A 70 -12.65 -13.52 -5.09
N VAL A 71 -11.97 -14.40 -4.36
CA VAL A 71 -12.62 -15.53 -3.69
C VAL A 71 -13.54 -15.03 -2.56
N ALA A 72 -13.11 -13.99 -1.82
CA ALA A 72 -13.93 -13.36 -0.78
C ALA A 72 -15.19 -12.70 -1.34
N ASP A 73 -15.09 -12.00 -2.48
CA ASP A 73 -16.24 -11.43 -3.19
C ASP A 73 -17.26 -12.50 -3.61
N ARG A 74 -16.79 -13.70 -3.95
CA ARG A 74 -17.66 -14.81 -4.42
C ARG A 74 -18.34 -15.59 -3.32
N PHE A 75 -17.65 -15.76 -2.19
CA PHE A 75 -18.11 -16.60 -1.10
C PHE A 75 -18.44 -15.78 0.14
N ARG A 76 -17.46 -15.49 0.96
CA ARG A 76 -17.54 -14.72 2.20
C ARG A 76 -16.14 -14.35 2.65
N GLN A 77 -15.98 -13.19 3.28
CA GLN A 77 -14.67 -12.76 3.79
C GLN A 77 -14.11 -13.71 4.88
N PRO A 78 -14.86 -14.10 5.95
CA PRO A 78 -14.27 -14.83 7.06
C PRO A 78 -13.55 -16.13 6.67
N PRO A 79 -14.15 -17.09 5.94
CA PRO A 79 -13.47 -18.34 5.63
C PRO A 79 -12.24 -18.12 4.72
N VAL A 80 -12.31 -17.19 3.79
CA VAL A 80 -11.19 -16.89 2.87
C VAL A 80 -10.02 -16.27 3.63
N MET A 81 -10.29 -15.30 4.51
CA MET A 81 -9.25 -14.69 5.33
C MET A 81 -8.61 -15.67 6.30
N LEU A 82 -9.41 -16.55 6.93
CA LEU A 82 -8.89 -17.57 7.84
C LEU A 82 -8.01 -18.60 7.11
N LEU A 83 -8.46 -19.07 5.94
CA LEU A 83 -7.66 -19.99 5.11
C LEU A 83 -6.36 -19.31 4.67
N GLY A 84 -6.44 -18.08 4.18
CA GLY A 84 -5.27 -17.30 3.80
C GLY A 84 -4.29 -17.14 4.96
N ALA A 85 -4.78 -16.69 6.12
CA ALA A 85 -3.95 -16.56 7.32
C ALA A 85 -3.31 -17.87 7.75
N ALA A 86 -4.03 -19.00 7.67
CA ALA A 86 -3.47 -20.30 7.99
C ALA A 86 -2.32 -20.69 7.05
N VAL A 87 -2.51 -20.50 5.73
CA VAL A 87 -1.46 -20.76 4.72
C VAL A 87 -0.26 -19.84 4.94
N SER A 88 -0.49 -18.54 5.16
CA SER A 88 0.58 -17.56 5.38
C SER A 88 1.35 -17.86 6.68
N THR A 89 0.64 -18.13 7.77
CA THR A 89 1.26 -18.48 9.05
C THR A 89 2.06 -19.79 8.94
N ALA A 90 1.54 -20.81 8.27
CA ALA A 90 2.26 -22.05 8.02
C ALA A 90 3.57 -21.80 7.25
N GLY A 91 3.53 -20.93 6.22
CA GLY A 91 4.73 -20.51 5.48
C GLY A 91 5.79 -19.88 6.39
N PHE A 92 5.41 -18.92 7.24
CA PHE A 92 6.33 -18.31 8.20
C PHE A 92 6.86 -19.31 9.24
N VAL A 93 6.01 -20.22 9.74
CA VAL A 93 6.43 -21.27 10.69
C VAL A 93 7.43 -22.21 10.05
N VAL A 94 7.22 -22.65 8.81
CA VAL A 94 8.16 -23.51 8.07
C VAL A 94 9.48 -22.80 7.86
N LEU A 95 9.45 -21.53 7.45
CA LEU A 95 10.66 -20.71 7.31
C LEU A 95 11.48 -20.66 8.60
N ALA A 96 10.81 -20.43 9.73
CA ALA A 96 11.44 -20.30 11.04
C ALA A 96 12.12 -21.60 11.55
N GLN A 97 11.88 -22.77 10.90
CA GLN A 97 12.59 -24.03 11.23
C GLN A 97 14.01 -24.09 10.65
N GLY A 98 14.49 -23.06 9.97
CA GLY A 98 15.84 -23.07 9.39
C GLY A 98 16.00 -24.03 8.19
N VAL A 99 14.96 -24.14 7.38
CA VAL A 99 14.93 -25.05 6.21
C VAL A 99 15.90 -24.60 5.10
N PRO A 100 16.33 -25.51 4.21
CA PRO A 100 17.15 -25.18 3.05
C PRO A 100 16.52 -24.08 2.17
N LEU A 101 17.34 -23.31 1.44
CA LEU A 101 16.90 -22.14 0.67
C LEU A 101 15.69 -22.42 -0.23
N TRP A 102 15.66 -23.55 -0.93
CA TRP A 102 14.51 -23.90 -1.79
C TRP A 102 13.20 -24.04 -1.03
N SER A 103 13.24 -24.70 0.12
CA SER A 103 12.06 -24.83 0.99
C SER A 103 11.69 -23.48 1.59
N ALA A 104 12.68 -22.64 1.92
CA ALA A 104 12.47 -21.28 2.40
C ALA A 104 11.78 -20.40 1.35
N LEU A 105 12.17 -20.50 0.06
CA LEU A 105 11.53 -19.79 -1.03
C LEU A 105 10.06 -20.21 -1.22
N ILE A 106 9.76 -21.50 -1.13
CA ILE A 106 8.38 -21.99 -1.19
C ILE A 106 7.59 -21.50 0.03
N ALA A 107 8.20 -21.55 1.21
CA ALA A 107 7.57 -21.11 2.45
C ALA A 107 7.20 -19.62 2.41
N VAL A 108 8.09 -18.73 1.97
CA VAL A 108 7.80 -17.30 1.85
C VAL A 108 6.84 -16.98 0.72
N LEU A 109 6.87 -17.75 -0.38
CA LEU A 109 5.86 -17.65 -1.44
C LEU A 109 4.45 -17.95 -0.88
N LEU A 110 4.30 -19.05 -0.14
CA LEU A 110 3.05 -19.40 0.51
C LEU A 110 2.64 -18.36 1.56
N ALA A 111 3.61 -17.82 2.32
CA ALA A 111 3.36 -16.72 3.26
C ALA A 111 2.79 -15.48 2.56
N GLY A 112 3.33 -15.12 1.40
CA GLY A 112 2.82 -14.01 0.61
C GLY A 112 1.48 -14.29 -0.05
N LEU A 113 1.33 -15.45 -0.72
CA LEU A 113 0.08 -15.86 -1.37
C LEU A 113 -1.10 -15.96 -0.40
N GLY A 114 -0.83 -16.44 0.82
CA GLY A 114 -1.83 -16.61 1.86
C GLY A 114 -2.14 -15.32 2.64
N ALA A 115 -1.40 -14.23 2.46
CA ALA A 115 -1.62 -13.00 3.22
C ALA A 115 -3.06 -12.47 3.04
N PRO A 116 -3.85 -12.32 4.13
CA PRO A 116 -5.24 -11.91 4.00
C PRO A 116 -5.37 -10.50 3.40
N PRO A 117 -6.28 -10.25 2.46
CA PRO A 117 -6.45 -8.97 1.78
C PRO A 117 -7.22 -7.97 2.66
N PHE A 118 -6.65 -7.57 3.79
CA PHE A 118 -7.30 -6.69 4.77
C PHE A 118 -7.74 -5.36 4.18
N GLU A 119 -6.92 -4.73 3.31
CA GLU A 119 -7.24 -3.46 2.70
C GLU A 119 -8.50 -3.55 1.85
N ALA A 120 -8.55 -4.55 0.98
CA ALA A 120 -9.69 -4.79 0.12
C ALA A 120 -10.94 -5.13 0.95
N GLY A 121 -10.78 -6.03 1.94
CA GLY A 121 -11.86 -6.45 2.82
C GLY A 121 -12.41 -5.31 3.69
N LEU A 122 -11.55 -4.38 4.15
CA LEU A 122 -11.98 -3.21 4.91
C LEU A 122 -12.71 -2.20 4.04
N ARG A 123 -12.19 -1.91 2.84
CA ARG A 123 -12.72 -0.87 1.95
C ARG A 123 -14.12 -1.17 1.46
N VAL A 124 -14.46 -2.43 1.22
CA VAL A 124 -15.83 -2.80 0.82
C VAL A 124 -16.84 -2.63 1.96
N LEU A 125 -16.40 -2.64 3.21
CA LEU A 125 -17.28 -2.44 4.37
C LEU A 125 -17.67 -0.98 4.60
N TRP A 126 -16.94 0.00 4.05
CA TRP A 126 -17.23 1.41 4.28
C TRP A 126 -18.62 1.83 3.86
N ARG A 127 -19.13 1.27 2.75
CA ARG A 127 -20.49 1.55 2.26
C ARG A 127 -21.59 1.00 3.16
N ASP A 128 -21.31 -0.11 3.85
CA ASP A 128 -22.28 -0.74 4.77
C ASP A 128 -22.26 -0.10 6.17
N LEU A 129 -21.14 0.50 6.54
CA LEU A 129 -20.90 1.05 7.87
C LEU A 129 -21.11 2.56 7.97
N LEU A 130 -21.10 3.28 6.85
CA LEU A 130 -21.08 4.73 6.79
C LEU A 130 -22.02 5.27 5.73
N ASP A 131 -22.61 6.43 6.03
CA ASP A 131 -23.32 7.22 5.04
C ASP A 131 -22.39 7.69 3.92
N GLU A 132 -22.89 7.90 2.71
CA GLU A 132 -22.08 8.25 1.52
C GLU A 132 -21.18 9.48 1.72
N ASP A 133 -21.63 10.47 2.49
CA ASP A 133 -20.88 11.69 2.78
C ASP A 133 -19.66 11.46 3.69
N ARG A 134 -19.60 10.33 4.43
CA ARG A 134 -18.51 9.96 5.35
C ARG A 134 -17.51 8.99 4.72
N VAL A 135 -17.87 8.27 3.66
CA VAL A 135 -16.99 7.30 2.98
C VAL A 135 -15.66 7.91 2.52
N PRO A 136 -15.61 9.13 1.95
CA PRO A 136 -14.34 9.77 1.58
C PRO A 136 -13.41 10.00 2.77
N THR A 137 -13.97 10.33 3.94
CA THR A 137 -13.19 10.50 5.17
C THR A 137 -12.64 9.16 5.66
N ALA A 138 -13.38 8.06 5.51
CA ALA A 138 -12.92 6.72 5.84
C ALA A 138 -11.75 6.27 4.96
N TYR A 139 -11.78 6.53 3.65
CA TYR A 139 -10.63 6.27 2.77
C TYR A 139 -9.40 7.08 3.16
N THR A 140 -9.58 8.35 3.50
CA THR A 140 -8.47 9.20 3.96
C THR A 140 -7.87 8.68 5.27
N LEU A 141 -8.72 8.25 6.21
CA LEU A 141 -8.29 7.64 7.47
C LEU A 141 -7.53 6.32 7.22
N ASP A 142 -8.03 5.47 6.32
CA ASP A 142 -7.36 4.21 5.95
C ASP A 142 -5.96 4.46 5.37
N ILE A 143 -5.80 5.48 4.52
CA ILE A 143 -4.50 5.88 3.97
C ILE A 143 -3.57 6.38 5.08
N ALA A 144 -4.07 7.21 6.00
CA ALA A 144 -3.24 7.69 7.12
C ALA A 144 -2.78 6.53 8.03
N VAL A 145 -3.64 5.55 8.27
CA VAL A 145 -3.28 4.31 9.00
C VAL A 145 -2.24 3.50 8.23
N GLN A 146 -2.32 3.45 6.91
CA GLN A 146 -1.33 2.78 6.07
C GLN A 146 0.07 3.38 6.26
N GLU A 147 0.19 4.71 6.31
CA GLU A 147 1.48 5.38 6.58
C GLU A 147 2.05 4.97 7.95
N LEU A 148 1.19 4.90 8.98
CA LEU A 148 1.61 4.44 10.31
C LEU A 148 2.09 2.98 10.29
N ILE A 149 1.46 2.11 9.50
CA ILE A 149 1.90 0.71 9.34
C ILE A 149 3.30 0.63 8.75
N PHE A 150 3.63 1.46 7.76
CA PHE A 150 4.97 1.50 7.18
C PHE A 150 6.03 2.11 8.11
N ILE A 151 5.63 2.96 9.05
CA ILE A 151 6.53 3.48 10.09
C ILE A 151 6.73 2.44 11.20
N PHE A 152 5.65 1.91 11.75
CA PHE A 152 5.72 1.02 12.92
C PHE A 152 6.06 -0.43 12.56
N GLY A 153 5.74 -0.90 11.36
CA GLY A 153 6.04 -2.26 10.92
C GLY A 153 7.53 -2.62 11.05
N PRO A 154 8.45 -1.85 10.41
CA PRO A 154 9.89 -2.06 10.56
C PRO A 154 10.38 -1.98 12.00
N LEU A 155 9.82 -1.06 12.80
CA LEU A 155 10.18 -0.92 14.23
C LEU A 155 9.77 -2.15 15.02
N VAL A 156 8.58 -2.70 14.79
CA VAL A 156 8.11 -3.93 15.43
C VAL A 156 8.99 -5.11 15.04
N ALA A 157 9.35 -5.23 13.75
CA ALA A 157 10.23 -6.28 13.27
C ALA A 157 11.62 -6.17 13.91
N GLY A 158 12.22 -4.97 13.89
CA GLY A 158 13.53 -4.69 14.48
C GLY A 158 13.57 -4.96 15.98
N ALA A 159 12.54 -4.54 16.73
CA ALA A 159 12.43 -4.81 18.16
C ALA A 159 12.31 -6.33 18.44
N ALA A 160 11.49 -7.05 17.69
CA ALA A 160 11.34 -8.50 17.84
C ALA A 160 12.66 -9.23 17.55
N VAL A 161 13.39 -8.84 16.49
CA VAL A 161 14.70 -9.39 16.15
C VAL A 161 15.72 -9.07 17.24
N GLY A 162 15.73 -7.83 17.78
CA GLY A 162 16.62 -7.45 18.87
C GLY A 162 16.41 -8.23 20.17
N LEU A 163 15.19 -8.71 20.42
CA LEU A 163 14.83 -9.47 21.61
C LEU A 163 15.08 -10.99 21.48
N GLY A 164 14.93 -11.56 20.27
CA GLY A 164 14.96 -13.01 20.11
C GLY A 164 15.50 -13.50 18.75
N GLY A 165 16.28 -12.68 18.05
CA GLY A 165 16.85 -13.03 16.75
C GLY A 165 15.84 -13.00 15.59
N GLY A 166 16.30 -13.34 14.40
CA GLY A 166 15.49 -13.31 13.18
C GLY A 166 14.24 -14.18 13.27
N VAL A 167 14.33 -15.33 13.93
CA VAL A 167 13.22 -16.25 14.18
C VAL A 167 12.09 -15.55 14.94
N ALA A 168 12.40 -14.74 15.96
CA ALA A 168 11.39 -13.99 16.72
C ALA A 168 10.71 -12.95 15.84
N GLY A 169 11.45 -12.27 14.94
CA GLY A 169 10.90 -11.34 13.96
C GLY A 169 9.86 -12.02 13.05
N VAL A 170 10.16 -13.21 12.55
CA VAL A 170 9.26 -14.01 11.72
C VAL A 170 8.01 -14.42 12.49
N TYR A 171 8.14 -14.94 13.73
CA TYR A 171 6.99 -15.35 14.56
C TYR A 171 6.10 -14.18 14.98
N VAL A 172 6.68 -13.03 15.35
CA VAL A 172 5.91 -11.82 15.69
C VAL A 172 5.10 -11.36 14.47
N THR A 173 5.72 -11.38 13.29
CA THR A 173 5.03 -11.02 12.03
C THR A 173 3.85 -11.97 11.77
N ALA A 174 4.07 -13.28 11.84
CA ALA A 174 3.03 -14.28 11.67
C ALA A 174 1.92 -14.15 12.73
N GLY A 175 2.30 -13.94 13.99
CA GLY A 175 1.38 -13.77 15.11
C GLY A 175 0.47 -12.54 14.96
N LEU A 176 1.02 -11.39 14.58
CA LEU A 176 0.23 -10.17 14.34
C LEU A 176 -0.77 -10.34 13.21
N GLN A 177 -0.35 -11.00 12.10
CA GLN A 177 -1.26 -11.30 11.01
C GLN A 177 -2.40 -12.21 11.44
N LEU A 178 -2.08 -13.30 12.16
CA LEU A 178 -3.07 -14.25 12.63
C LEU A 178 -4.03 -13.60 13.64
N LEU A 179 -3.52 -12.90 14.65
CA LEU A 179 -4.31 -12.20 15.65
C LEU A 179 -5.23 -11.15 15.01
N GLY A 180 -4.67 -10.33 14.10
CA GLY A 180 -5.45 -9.35 13.35
C GLY A 180 -6.55 -10.01 12.52
N THR A 181 -6.26 -11.16 11.88
CA THR A 181 -7.26 -11.91 11.11
C THR A 181 -8.38 -12.44 12.01
N LEU A 182 -8.04 -13.09 13.12
CA LEU A 182 -9.03 -13.63 14.06
C LEU A 182 -9.91 -12.51 14.62
N TRP A 183 -9.30 -11.38 14.97
CA TRP A 183 -10.07 -10.24 15.45
C TRP A 183 -10.95 -9.65 14.34
N PHE A 184 -10.42 -9.42 13.13
CA PHE A 184 -11.16 -8.87 11.99
C PHE A 184 -12.38 -9.71 11.65
N VAL A 185 -12.20 -11.04 11.47
CA VAL A 185 -13.31 -11.95 11.14
C VAL A 185 -14.30 -12.15 12.30
N SER A 186 -13.90 -11.84 13.55
CA SER A 186 -14.80 -11.89 14.70
C SER A 186 -15.79 -10.73 14.71
N THR A 187 -15.53 -9.66 13.97
CA THR A 187 -16.40 -8.47 13.97
C THR A 187 -17.72 -8.76 13.28
N PRO A 188 -18.86 -8.28 13.83
CA PRO A 188 -20.17 -8.48 13.20
C PRO A 188 -20.24 -7.94 11.76
N ALA A 189 -19.62 -6.79 11.48
CA ALA A 189 -19.58 -6.22 10.14
C ALA A 189 -19.02 -7.20 9.10
N VAL A 190 -17.88 -7.83 9.40
CA VAL A 190 -17.24 -8.80 8.51
C VAL A 190 -18.05 -10.11 8.42
N ARG A 191 -18.63 -10.56 9.53
CA ARG A 191 -19.44 -11.79 9.56
C ARG A 191 -20.72 -11.69 8.72
N HIS A 192 -21.39 -10.55 8.76
CA HIS A 192 -22.65 -10.33 8.06
C HIS A 192 -22.45 -9.86 6.62
N TRP A 193 -21.26 -9.37 6.27
CA TRP A 193 -20.99 -8.94 4.92
C TRP A 193 -21.18 -10.05 3.89
N ARG A 194 -21.82 -9.70 2.79
CA ARG A 194 -22.04 -10.59 1.65
C ARG A 194 -21.65 -9.83 0.39
N GLY A 195 -20.86 -10.45 -0.46
CA GLY A 195 -20.64 -9.95 -1.80
C GLY A 195 -21.95 -9.86 -2.57
N GLU A 196 -22.05 -8.89 -3.46
CA GLU A 196 -23.19 -8.78 -4.36
C GLU A 196 -23.29 -10.00 -5.28
N HIS A 197 -24.51 -10.54 -5.44
CA HIS A 197 -24.76 -11.60 -6.40
C HIS A 197 -24.64 -11.04 -7.81
N ALA A 198 -23.57 -11.37 -8.51
CA ALA A 198 -23.33 -10.95 -9.88
C ALA A 198 -23.01 -12.14 -10.78
N GLU A 199 -23.29 -11.98 -12.08
CA GLU A 199 -22.91 -12.97 -13.08
C GLU A 199 -21.42 -13.29 -13.04
N ARG A 200 -21.08 -14.57 -13.02
CA ARG A 200 -19.70 -15.05 -12.95
C ARG A 200 -19.01 -14.79 -14.29
N HIS A 201 -18.04 -13.86 -14.27
CA HIS A 201 -17.20 -13.59 -15.43
C HIS A 201 -15.76 -14.01 -15.12
N TRP A 202 -15.11 -14.70 -16.07
CA TRP A 202 -13.73 -15.19 -15.88
C TRP A 202 -12.72 -14.07 -15.60
N ALA A 203 -12.91 -12.88 -16.20
CA ALA A 203 -12.05 -11.73 -16.01
C ALA A 203 -12.30 -10.95 -14.71
N GLY A 204 -13.37 -11.29 -13.94
CA GLY A 204 -13.68 -10.63 -12.66
C GLY A 204 -13.76 -9.11 -12.77
N ALA A 205 -13.07 -8.39 -11.86
CA ALA A 205 -13.00 -6.93 -11.87
C ALA A 205 -12.35 -6.37 -13.15
N LEU A 206 -11.40 -7.08 -13.74
CA LEU A 206 -10.67 -6.64 -14.93
C LEU A 206 -11.51 -6.59 -16.20
N ARG A 207 -12.77 -7.06 -16.19
CA ARG A 207 -13.70 -6.86 -17.30
C ARG A 207 -14.04 -5.38 -17.52
N SER A 208 -13.93 -4.54 -16.49
CA SER A 208 -14.13 -3.09 -16.61
C SER A 208 -12.95 -2.44 -17.34
N GLY A 209 -13.22 -1.91 -18.55
CA GLY A 209 -12.22 -1.14 -19.29
C GLY A 209 -11.75 0.11 -18.54
N GLN A 210 -12.64 0.72 -17.75
CA GLN A 210 -12.29 1.88 -16.91
C GLN A 210 -11.33 1.49 -15.78
N LEU A 211 -11.55 0.32 -15.14
CA LEU A 211 -10.64 -0.18 -14.14
C LEU A 211 -9.25 -0.44 -14.73
N ARG A 212 -9.17 -1.06 -15.90
CA ARG A 212 -7.87 -1.29 -16.58
C ARG A 212 -7.12 0.00 -16.86
N LEU A 213 -7.81 1.06 -17.35
CA LEU A 213 -7.20 2.38 -17.55
C LEU A 213 -6.70 2.98 -16.23
N LEU A 214 -7.50 2.86 -15.17
CA LEU A 214 -7.12 3.33 -13.83
C LEU A 214 -5.90 2.58 -13.30
N LEU A 215 -5.83 1.25 -13.48
CA LEU A 215 -4.70 0.43 -13.05
C LEU A 215 -3.40 0.82 -13.77
N VAL A 216 -3.45 1.13 -15.07
CA VAL A 216 -2.28 1.66 -15.79
C VAL A 216 -1.81 2.97 -15.16
N ALA A 217 -2.72 3.89 -14.85
CA ALA A 217 -2.36 5.14 -14.18
C ALA A 217 -1.78 4.89 -12.77
N VAL A 218 -2.33 3.94 -12.03
CA VAL A 218 -1.83 3.57 -10.69
C VAL A 218 -0.43 2.94 -10.76
N ILE A 219 -0.14 2.11 -11.78
CA ILE A 219 1.21 1.59 -12.02
C ILE A 219 2.19 2.74 -12.26
N LEU A 220 1.83 3.71 -13.10
CA LEU A 220 2.69 4.86 -13.40
C LEU A 220 2.93 5.73 -12.15
N VAL A 221 1.89 6.00 -11.37
CA VAL A 221 2.02 6.73 -10.10
C VAL A 221 2.87 5.92 -9.12
N GLY A 222 2.62 4.62 -8.98
CA GLY A 222 3.44 3.73 -8.17
C GLY A 222 4.92 3.78 -8.58
N ALA A 223 5.21 3.76 -9.89
CA ALA A 223 6.58 3.84 -10.40
C ALA A 223 7.27 5.15 -10.00
N GLY A 224 6.56 6.28 -10.10
CA GLY A 224 7.11 7.56 -9.67
C GLY A 224 7.32 7.67 -8.16
N VAL A 225 6.43 7.09 -7.36
CA VAL A 225 6.60 7.07 -5.89
C VAL A 225 7.71 6.11 -5.47
N GLY A 226 7.81 4.95 -6.12
CA GLY A 226 8.78 3.91 -5.79
C GLY A 226 10.21 4.23 -6.25
N SER A 227 10.41 5.10 -7.24
CA SER A 227 11.75 5.57 -7.65
C SER A 227 12.36 6.55 -6.63
N LEU A 228 11.53 7.31 -5.91
CA LEU A 228 12.00 8.34 -4.98
C LEU A 228 13.01 7.85 -3.93
N PRO A 229 12.81 6.71 -3.22
CA PRO A 229 13.77 6.25 -2.22
C PRO A 229 15.17 6.00 -2.81
N VAL A 230 15.25 5.51 -4.05
CA VAL A 230 16.52 5.24 -4.73
C VAL A 230 17.25 6.55 -5.02
N ALA A 231 16.55 7.50 -5.63
CA ALA A 231 17.09 8.84 -5.91
C ALA A 231 17.51 9.59 -4.64
N VAL A 232 16.74 9.44 -3.54
CA VAL A 232 17.05 10.09 -2.26
C VAL A 232 18.29 9.49 -1.60
N ILE A 233 18.50 8.18 -1.69
CA ILE A 233 19.71 7.53 -1.16
C ILE A 233 20.94 8.02 -1.91
N ASP A 234 20.90 8.04 -3.25
CA ASP A 234 21.99 8.56 -4.09
C ASP A 234 22.28 10.03 -3.81
N TYR A 235 21.25 10.85 -3.67
CA TYR A 235 21.40 12.26 -3.26
C TYR A 235 22.06 12.40 -1.89
N ALA A 236 21.67 11.58 -0.91
CA ALA A 236 22.25 11.65 0.44
C ALA A 236 23.75 11.27 0.45
N GLU A 237 24.14 10.29 -0.36
CA GLU A 237 25.55 9.94 -0.59
C GLU A 237 26.31 11.08 -1.25
N TRP A 238 25.74 11.71 -2.30
CA TRP A 238 26.32 12.89 -2.94
C TRP A 238 26.48 14.07 -1.99
N ALA A 239 25.50 14.28 -1.08
CA ALA A 239 25.55 15.33 -0.04
C ALA A 239 26.54 15.02 1.10
N GLY A 240 27.19 13.85 1.09
CA GLY A 240 28.26 13.49 2.03
C GLY A 240 27.80 12.84 3.33
N ASP A 241 26.49 12.68 3.57
CA ASP A 241 25.96 12.00 4.75
C ASP A 241 24.67 11.22 4.41
N ARG A 242 24.79 9.89 4.44
CA ARG A 242 23.67 8.96 4.18
C ARG A 242 22.49 9.11 5.12
N SER A 243 22.68 9.67 6.31
CA SER A 243 21.58 9.86 7.27
C SER A 243 20.49 10.79 6.74
N TRP A 244 20.82 11.70 5.83
CA TRP A 244 19.85 12.58 5.17
C TRP A 244 18.76 11.83 4.40
N SER A 245 19.04 10.63 3.90
CA SER A 245 18.03 9.81 3.23
C SER A 245 16.85 9.53 4.13
N SER A 246 17.07 9.18 5.39
CA SER A 246 16.02 8.91 6.37
C SER A 246 15.19 10.17 6.68
N TRP A 247 15.84 11.34 6.82
CA TRP A 247 15.16 12.58 7.08
C TRP A 247 14.29 13.04 5.90
N ILE A 248 14.79 12.91 4.67
CA ILE A 248 14.07 13.29 3.45
C ILE A 248 12.85 12.39 3.25
N LEU A 249 12.99 11.06 3.42
CA LEU A 249 11.87 10.13 3.30
C LEU A 249 10.85 10.30 4.44
N ALA A 250 11.31 10.55 5.67
CA ALA A 250 10.41 10.86 6.78
C ALA A 250 9.65 12.17 6.55
N ALA A 251 10.29 13.19 5.97
CA ALA A 251 9.67 14.45 5.61
C ALA A 251 8.60 14.28 4.52
N GLN A 252 8.89 13.45 3.51
CA GLN A 252 7.92 13.10 2.46
C GLN A 252 6.70 12.39 3.07
N ALA A 253 6.89 11.41 3.96
CA ALA A 253 5.81 10.74 4.67
C ALA A 253 5.03 11.72 5.58
N GLY A 254 5.72 12.65 6.25
CA GLY A 254 5.10 13.74 7.01
C GLY A 254 4.23 14.66 6.14
N GLY A 255 4.71 14.99 4.94
CA GLY A 255 3.96 15.72 3.92
C GLY A 255 2.70 14.95 3.48
N ALA A 256 2.83 13.65 3.23
CA ALA A 256 1.71 12.78 2.89
C ALA A 256 0.68 12.73 4.04
N PHE A 257 1.11 12.59 5.28
CA PHE A 257 0.22 12.63 6.44
C PHE A 257 -0.52 13.96 6.55
N ALA A 258 0.17 15.10 6.39
CA ALA A 258 -0.43 16.43 6.41
C ALA A 258 -1.43 16.62 5.25
N GLY A 259 -1.09 16.16 4.04
CA GLY A 259 -1.97 16.16 2.87
C GLY A 259 -3.22 15.30 3.09
N GLY A 260 -3.09 14.15 3.73
CA GLY A 260 -4.20 13.30 4.14
C GLY A 260 -5.14 14.02 5.10
N LEU A 261 -4.63 14.66 6.15
CA LEU A 261 -5.44 15.44 7.09
C LEU A 261 -6.14 16.64 6.43
N ALA A 262 -5.43 17.35 5.56
CA ALA A 262 -6.01 18.46 4.81
C ALA A 262 -7.16 17.99 3.90
N ASN A 263 -7.02 16.82 3.28
CA ASN A 263 -8.02 16.24 2.39
C ASN A 263 -9.38 15.98 3.08
N ILE A 264 -9.40 15.74 4.39
CA ILE A 264 -10.63 15.57 5.18
C ILE A 264 -11.53 16.80 5.09
N ARG A 265 -10.94 18.01 4.97
CA ARG A 265 -11.67 19.27 4.86
C ARG A 265 -12.15 19.58 3.44
N PHE A 266 -11.51 19.06 2.40
CA PHE A 266 -11.72 19.46 1.02
C PHE A 266 -12.63 18.55 0.19
N LYS A 267 -13.27 17.52 0.75
CA LYS A 267 -14.18 16.57 0.09
C LYS A 267 -13.75 16.28 -1.36
N VAL A 268 -12.73 15.46 -1.53
CA VAL A 268 -12.22 15.12 -2.85
C VAL A 268 -13.25 14.26 -3.59
N ASP A 269 -13.58 14.66 -4.83
CA ASP A 269 -14.41 13.88 -5.75
C ASP A 269 -13.52 13.18 -6.78
N GLY A 270 -13.91 11.96 -7.21
CA GLY A 270 -13.24 11.21 -8.28
C GLY A 270 -13.14 11.98 -9.61
N ARG A 271 -13.99 12.99 -9.84
CA ARG A 271 -13.88 13.91 -10.98
C ARG A 271 -12.57 14.70 -10.99
N ARG A 272 -11.97 14.94 -9.82
CA ARG A 272 -10.70 15.67 -9.67
C ARG A 272 -9.46 14.80 -9.85
N LEU A 273 -9.64 13.50 -10.10
CA LEU A 273 -8.54 12.55 -10.25
C LEU A 273 -7.44 13.00 -11.24
N PRO A 274 -7.76 13.54 -12.45
CA PRO A 274 -6.72 14.05 -13.36
C PRO A 274 -5.97 15.26 -12.82
N LEU A 275 -6.67 16.15 -12.11
CA LEU A 275 -6.05 17.30 -11.47
C LEU A 275 -5.11 16.86 -10.34
N LEU A 276 -5.55 15.91 -9.52
CA LEU A 276 -4.74 15.38 -8.41
C LEU A 276 -3.51 14.63 -8.90
N ALA A 277 -3.63 13.85 -9.99
CA ALA A 277 -2.48 13.22 -10.64
C ALA A 277 -1.49 14.25 -11.18
N ALA A 278 -1.99 15.34 -11.80
CA ALA A 278 -1.14 16.43 -12.28
C ALA A 278 -0.45 17.16 -11.12
N LEU A 279 -1.20 17.50 -10.06
CA LEU A 279 -0.64 18.16 -8.87
C LEU A 279 0.40 17.28 -8.18
N LEU A 280 0.16 15.96 -8.11
CA LEU A 280 1.13 15.00 -7.59
C LEU A 280 2.41 15.05 -8.41
N GLY A 281 2.34 14.91 -9.74
CA GLY A 281 3.53 14.98 -10.60
C GLY A 281 4.27 16.33 -10.52
N LEU A 282 3.53 17.44 -10.49
CA LEU A 282 4.09 18.77 -10.31
C LEU A 282 4.78 18.93 -8.93
N GLY A 283 4.24 18.30 -7.88
CA GLY A 283 4.84 18.29 -6.54
C GLY A 283 6.21 17.61 -6.47
N TYR A 284 6.52 16.71 -7.42
CA TYR A 284 7.85 16.09 -7.52
C TYR A 284 8.87 16.93 -8.30
N LEU A 285 8.43 17.89 -9.14
CA LEU A 285 9.35 18.72 -9.95
C LEU A 285 10.38 19.53 -9.12
N PRO A 286 10.04 20.09 -7.94
CA PRO A 286 11.02 20.82 -7.14
C PRO A 286 12.22 19.98 -6.71
N LEU A 287 12.08 18.64 -6.59
CA LEU A 287 13.18 17.76 -6.22
C LEU A 287 14.30 17.73 -7.30
N LEU A 288 13.97 18.07 -8.54
CA LEU A 288 14.94 18.23 -9.64
C LEU A 288 15.97 19.34 -9.40
N LEU A 289 15.72 20.26 -8.49
CA LEU A 289 16.66 21.30 -8.11
C LEU A 289 17.92 20.71 -7.49
N THR A 290 17.82 19.53 -6.86
CA THR A 290 18.92 18.83 -6.15
C THR A 290 19.82 19.83 -5.42
N PRO A 291 19.27 20.58 -4.43
CA PRO A 291 20.00 21.64 -3.76
C PRO A 291 21.20 21.07 -3.02
N SER A 292 22.29 21.85 -2.93
CA SER A 292 23.46 21.50 -2.12
C SER A 292 23.16 21.50 -0.62
N SER A 293 22.06 22.12 -0.18
CA SER A 293 21.58 22.09 1.20
C SER A 293 20.59 20.94 1.40
N PRO A 294 20.93 19.88 2.17
CA PRO A 294 20.00 18.79 2.47
C PRO A 294 18.76 19.24 3.22
N VAL A 295 18.83 20.30 4.02
CA VAL A 295 17.68 20.89 4.73
C VAL A 295 16.64 21.41 3.72
N LEU A 296 17.07 22.06 2.64
CA LEU A 296 16.15 22.49 1.58
C LEU A 296 15.51 21.28 0.88
N MET A 297 16.27 20.20 0.68
CA MET A 297 15.73 18.97 0.09
C MET A 297 14.64 18.34 0.99
N VAL A 298 14.83 18.36 2.31
CA VAL A 298 13.81 17.92 3.30
C VAL A 298 12.51 18.74 3.12
N LEU A 299 12.61 20.08 3.00
CA LEU A 299 11.44 20.94 2.79
C LEU A 299 10.73 20.65 1.47
N LEU A 300 11.48 20.42 0.38
CA LEU A 300 10.92 20.04 -0.92
C LEU A 300 10.25 18.65 -0.86
N ALA A 301 10.79 17.72 -0.08
CA ALA A 301 10.20 16.40 0.12
C ALA A 301 8.84 16.45 0.83
N ILE A 302 8.65 17.38 1.78
CA ILE A 302 7.33 17.62 2.40
C ILE A 302 6.31 17.97 1.32
N LEU A 303 6.65 18.89 0.42
CA LEU A 303 5.75 19.35 -0.65
C LEU A 303 5.36 18.19 -1.59
N CYS A 304 6.33 17.32 -1.94
CA CYS A 304 6.04 16.20 -2.84
C CYS A 304 5.09 15.16 -2.23
N GLY A 305 5.14 14.97 -0.90
CA GLY A 305 4.27 14.04 -0.20
C GLY A 305 2.79 14.46 -0.16
N ILE A 306 2.48 15.75 -0.09
CA ILE A 306 1.15 16.29 0.21
C ILE A 306 0.05 15.76 -0.73
N CYS A 307 0.33 15.58 -2.02
CA CYS A 307 -0.69 15.26 -3.01
C CYS A 307 -0.99 13.76 -3.17
N LEU A 308 -0.17 12.87 -2.61
CA LEU A 308 -0.36 11.42 -2.76
C LEU A 308 -1.65 10.91 -2.08
N PRO A 309 -1.94 11.22 -0.81
CA PRO A 309 -3.16 10.75 -0.16
C PRO A 309 -4.46 11.26 -0.81
N PRO A 310 -4.60 12.53 -1.22
CA PRO A 310 -5.74 12.98 -1.99
C PRO A 310 -5.94 12.21 -3.31
N PHE A 311 -4.87 11.92 -4.03
CA PHE A 311 -4.91 11.11 -5.25
C PHE A 311 -5.39 9.68 -4.95
N LEU A 312 -4.86 9.01 -3.92
CA LEU A 312 -5.28 7.66 -3.54
C LEU A 312 -6.73 7.62 -3.07
N ALA A 313 -7.19 8.61 -2.28
CA ALA A 313 -8.58 8.70 -1.85
C ALA A 313 -9.52 8.86 -3.05
N ALA A 314 -9.20 9.74 -4.01
CA ALA A 314 -9.96 9.88 -5.25
C ALA A 314 -9.95 8.60 -6.09
N THR A 315 -8.83 7.89 -6.12
CA THR A 315 -8.69 6.59 -6.79
C THR A 315 -9.63 5.57 -6.17
N PHE A 316 -9.65 5.42 -4.84
CA PHE A 316 -10.53 4.47 -4.15
C PHE A 316 -12.01 4.80 -4.34
N MET A 317 -12.40 6.06 -4.27
CA MET A 317 -13.77 6.51 -4.59
C MET A 317 -14.15 6.19 -6.03
N THR A 318 -13.20 6.30 -6.96
CA THR A 318 -13.43 5.99 -8.36
C THR A 318 -13.59 4.48 -8.56
N VAL A 319 -12.73 3.66 -7.95
CA VAL A 319 -12.84 2.18 -7.98
C VAL A 319 -14.20 1.73 -7.50
N ASP A 320 -14.65 2.29 -6.39
CA ASP A 320 -15.94 2.00 -5.78
C ASP A 320 -17.13 2.21 -6.74
N ARG A 321 -17.02 3.18 -7.66
CA ARG A 321 -18.07 3.49 -8.67
C ARG A 321 -17.93 2.67 -9.95
N ILE A 322 -16.72 2.28 -10.37
CA ILE A 322 -16.46 1.62 -11.66
C ILE A 322 -16.26 0.12 -11.57
N ALA A 323 -16.09 -0.42 -10.35
CA ALA A 323 -16.01 -1.85 -10.13
C ALA A 323 -17.31 -2.52 -10.56
N PRO A 324 -17.22 -3.60 -11.34
CA PRO A 324 -18.42 -4.36 -11.69
C PRO A 324 -19.07 -4.93 -10.42
N PRO A 325 -20.42 -5.06 -10.39
CA PRO A 325 -21.10 -5.66 -9.25
C PRO A 325 -20.47 -7.00 -8.84
N GLY A 326 -20.31 -7.22 -7.52
CA GLY A 326 -19.72 -8.43 -6.96
C GLY A 326 -18.22 -8.61 -7.16
N THR A 327 -17.47 -7.53 -7.49
CA THR A 327 -16.01 -7.59 -7.69
C THR A 327 -15.28 -6.45 -7.00
N ALA A 328 -15.88 -5.83 -5.99
CA ALA A 328 -15.32 -4.64 -5.36
C ALA A 328 -14.01 -4.93 -4.60
N ALA A 329 -13.94 -5.98 -3.79
CA ALA A 329 -12.71 -6.33 -3.08
C ALA A 329 -11.59 -6.72 -4.05
N GLU A 330 -11.92 -7.47 -5.12
CA GLU A 330 -10.95 -7.78 -6.18
C GLU A 330 -10.41 -6.50 -6.84
N ALA A 331 -11.29 -5.52 -7.14
CA ALA A 331 -10.87 -4.26 -7.75
C ALA A 331 -9.93 -3.45 -6.85
N PHE A 332 -10.21 -3.35 -5.54
CA PHE A 332 -9.31 -2.71 -4.57
C PHE A 332 -7.97 -3.44 -4.45
N ALA A 333 -7.98 -4.78 -4.44
CA ALA A 333 -6.75 -5.57 -4.40
C ALA A 333 -5.90 -5.35 -5.67
N TRP A 334 -6.51 -5.26 -6.85
CA TRP A 334 -5.80 -4.93 -8.08
C TRP A 334 -5.15 -3.54 -8.03
N VAL A 335 -5.80 -2.54 -7.39
CA VAL A 335 -5.19 -1.21 -7.21
C VAL A 335 -3.94 -1.30 -6.33
N ALA A 336 -4.00 -2.01 -5.22
CA ALA A 336 -2.84 -2.21 -4.34
C ALA A 336 -1.70 -2.94 -5.06
N THR A 337 -2.02 -4.01 -5.80
CA THR A 337 -1.04 -4.75 -6.62
C THR A 337 -0.42 -3.88 -7.70
N ALA A 338 -1.23 -3.12 -8.43
CA ALA A 338 -0.77 -2.22 -9.49
C ALA A 338 0.19 -1.16 -8.95
N PHE A 339 -0.14 -0.56 -7.79
CA PHE A 339 0.74 0.40 -7.12
C PHE A 339 2.08 -0.24 -6.73
N SER A 340 2.04 -1.42 -6.10
CA SER A 340 3.26 -2.12 -5.65
C SER A 340 4.15 -2.57 -6.80
N VAL A 341 3.56 -3.11 -7.88
CA VAL A 341 4.29 -3.49 -9.10
C VAL A 341 4.92 -2.25 -9.74
N GLY A 342 4.16 -1.16 -9.83
CA GLY A 342 4.69 0.12 -10.30
C GLY A 342 5.88 0.58 -9.46
N ALA A 343 5.75 0.58 -8.13
CA ALA A 343 6.80 1.02 -7.22
C ALA A 343 8.09 0.20 -7.36
N ALA A 344 7.96 -1.11 -7.46
CA ALA A 344 9.12 -1.99 -7.69
C ALA A 344 9.78 -1.72 -9.06
N ALA A 345 8.98 -1.56 -10.12
CA ALA A 345 9.49 -1.23 -11.45
C ALA A 345 10.18 0.14 -11.48
N GLY A 346 9.58 1.15 -10.82
CA GLY A 346 10.16 2.49 -10.73
C GLY A 346 11.51 2.50 -10.01
N ALA A 347 11.59 1.81 -8.87
CA ALA A 347 12.86 1.67 -8.13
C ALA A 347 13.95 0.98 -8.98
N ALA A 348 13.59 -0.10 -9.69
CA ALA A 348 14.53 -0.83 -10.54
C ALA A 348 15.03 0.03 -11.73
N VAL A 349 14.10 0.74 -12.40
CA VAL A 349 14.45 1.61 -13.54
C VAL A 349 15.32 2.78 -13.08
N ASP A 350 15.00 3.37 -11.92
CA ASP A 350 15.77 4.50 -11.38
C ASP A 350 17.19 4.10 -11.00
N GLY A 351 17.37 2.91 -10.41
CA GLY A 351 18.69 2.35 -10.14
C GLY A 351 19.54 2.22 -11.44
N VAL A 352 18.94 1.70 -12.52
CA VAL A 352 19.61 1.62 -13.82
C VAL A 352 19.96 3.00 -14.39
N ILE A 353 19.08 3.99 -14.23
CA ILE A 353 19.32 5.38 -14.68
C ILE A 353 20.52 5.97 -13.93
N LEU A 354 20.57 5.80 -12.61
CA LEU A 354 21.66 6.33 -11.78
C LEU A 354 22.99 5.66 -12.09
N ASP A 355 23.01 4.33 -12.25
CA ASP A 355 24.21 3.58 -12.63
C ASP A 355 24.75 4.03 -14.01
N ALA A 356 23.84 4.30 -14.96
CA ALA A 356 24.23 4.69 -16.32
C ALA A 356 24.68 6.15 -16.45
N THR A 357 24.14 7.05 -15.60
CA THR A 357 24.37 8.50 -15.75
C THR A 357 25.35 9.08 -14.74
N SER A 358 25.51 8.44 -13.58
CA SER A 358 26.25 8.95 -12.41
C SER A 358 25.84 10.41 -12.02
N ALA A 359 24.63 10.81 -12.40
CA ALA A 359 24.13 12.15 -12.20
C ALA A 359 22.94 12.13 -11.22
N VAL A 360 23.13 12.59 -10.01
CA VAL A 360 22.12 12.64 -8.93
C VAL A 360 20.78 13.21 -9.39
N ARG A 361 20.80 14.26 -10.22
CA ARG A 361 19.59 14.86 -10.78
C ARG A 361 18.79 13.90 -11.66
N ALA A 362 19.44 12.94 -12.33
CA ALA A 362 18.78 12.00 -13.23
C ALA A 362 17.78 11.09 -12.47
N GLY A 363 18.08 10.69 -11.25
CA GLY A 363 17.18 9.89 -10.41
C GLY A 363 15.86 10.61 -10.10
N PHE A 364 15.87 11.94 -9.97
CA PHE A 364 14.64 12.67 -9.70
C PHE A 364 13.78 12.96 -10.94
N VAL A 365 14.26 12.66 -12.17
CA VAL A 365 13.50 12.89 -13.43
C VAL A 365 12.38 11.86 -13.58
N LEU A 366 12.63 10.61 -13.22
CA LEU A 366 11.68 9.52 -13.44
C LEU A 366 10.36 9.76 -12.70
N SER A 367 10.40 10.16 -11.43
CA SER A 367 9.20 10.36 -10.58
C SER A 367 8.16 11.30 -11.23
N PRO A 368 8.45 12.58 -11.51
CA PRO A 368 7.47 13.49 -12.10
C PRO A 368 7.08 13.05 -13.53
N ALA A 369 8.01 12.52 -14.32
CA ALA A 369 7.74 12.13 -15.69
C ALA A 369 6.66 11.04 -15.77
N VAL A 370 6.83 9.94 -15.03
CA VAL A 370 5.86 8.83 -15.07
C VAL A 370 4.54 9.19 -14.39
N ILE A 371 4.55 10.01 -13.31
CA ILE A 371 3.33 10.46 -12.66
C ILE A 371 2.51 11.36 -13.61
N LEU A 372 3.14 12.29 -14.33
CA LEU A 372 2.47 13.13 -15.31
C LEU A 372 1.93 12.33 -16.50
N LEU A 373 2.64 11.26 -16.91
CA LEU A 373 2.15 10.31 -17.92
C LEU A 373 0.89 9.54 -17.47
N ALA A 374 0.57 9.48 -16.18
CA ALA A 374 -0.67 8.89 -15.69
C ALA A 374 -1.91 9.77 -15.99
N VAL A 375 -1.75 11.09 -16.15
CA VAL A 375 -2.85 12.04 -16.31
C VAL A 375 -3.79 11.71 -17.50
N PRO A 376 -3.29 11.42 -18.72
CA PRO A 376 -4.17 11.06 -19.84
C PRO A 376 -5.00 9.79 -19.58
N TRP A 377 -4.48 8.84 -18.81
CA TRP A 377 -5.17 7.57 -18.51
C TRP A 377 -6.33 7.72 -17.53
N VAL A 378 -6.26 8.69 -16.60
CA VAL A 378 -7.35 8.94 -15.64
C VAL A 378 -8.43 9.89 -16.18
N ARG A 379 -8.15 10.68 -17.23
CA ARG A 379 -9.14 11.61 -17.83
C ARG A 379 -10.44 10.94 -18.29
N PRO A 380 -10.42 9.84 -19.10
CA PRO A 380 -11.63 9.18 -19.54
C PRO A 380 -12.39 8.52 -18.40
N VAL A 381 -11.69 8.04 -17.37
CA VAL A 381 -12.27 7.42 -16.16
C VAL A 381 -13.04 8.48 -15.36
N ALA A 382 -12.46 9.65 -15.12
CA ALA A 382 -13.08 10.74 -14.37
C ALA A 382 -14.32 11.31 -15.06
N ARG A 383 -14.31 11.43 -16.40
CA ARG A 383 -15.48 11.92 -17.16
C ARG A 383 -16.71 11.04 -17.00
N ARG A 384 -16.55 9.72 -17.05
CA ARG A 384 -17.65 8.75 -16.95
C ARG A 384 -18.11 8.51 -15.51
N ALA A 385 -17.25 8.69 -14.52
CA ALA A 385 -17.63 8.65 -13.09
C ALA A 385 -18.54 9.84 -12.69
N GLY A 386 -18.65 10.87 -13.53
CA GLY A 386 -19.49 12.05 -13.31
C GLY A 386 -20.87 12.03 -13.95
N THR A 387 -21.21 11.00 -14.73
CA THR A 387 -22.46 10.90 -15.47
C THR A 387 -23.48 9.92 -14.88
N ARG A 388 -23.22 9.40 -13.69
CA ARG A 388 -24.15 8.54 -12.92
C ARG A 388 -24.58 9.20 -11.63
#